data_9227427c36589835aff482900d939a71
#
_entry.id   9227427c36589835aff482900d939a71
#
_cell.length_a   1.000
_cell.length_b   1.000
_cell.length_c   1.000
_cell.angle_alpha   90.00
_cell.angle_beta   90.00
_cell.angle_gamma   90.00
#
_symmetry.space_group_name_H-M   'P 1'
#
loop_
_entity.id
_entity.type
_entity.pdbx_description
1 polymer ?
#
loop_
_entity_poly.entity_id
_entity_poly.type
_entity_poly.pdbx_seq_one_letter_code
_entity_poly.pdbx_strand_id
1 'polypeptide(L)'
;MKRPRLEHFKHPLRSAHSLLNILLISINRYKLISQFKNIPRIIRSKCWCGGNLAEYDMHKSYGVCIECGTYVNKCPPDPSKLTDIYGLDKYWHDRQRFGGHPSIDKRGELYRVDGRLDKWVEMVLKYGPEKGVVIEVGCAPGVMLKELELKGYDCVGVESNMDVVHWLRQNLQLNVHQGIFPEISLPKANLFLSFDVLEHSMEPLSFINAISEHLEPGGVAILQTAIDRYAVKPPFGKQFEKIFDDVEHTYIYTDKAIHRLIGNTDLRIISLDHRTSLAGELIVIGKP
;
A
#
# COMPACT_ATOMS: atom_id res chain seq x y z
N MET A 1 -26.64 36.84 -43.83
CA MET A 1 -25.87 36.96 -42.60
C MET A 1 -26.79 36.84 -41.40
N LYS A 2 -26.90 35.65 -40.81
CA LYS A 2 -27.70 35.41 -39.58
C LYS A 2 -26.72 35.36 -38.43
N ARG A 3 -26.89 36.21 -37.39
CA ARG A 3 -26.14 36.20 -36.15
C ARG A 3 -26.49 34.95 -35.34
N PRO A 4 -25.54 34.24 -34.70
CA PRO A 4 -25.84 33.15 -33.78
C PRO A 4 -26.38 33.72 -32.47
N ARG A 5 -27.50 33.15 -32.00
CA ARG A 5 -28.11 33.42 -30.69
C ARG A 5 -27.19 32.92 -29.55
N LEU A 6 -26.90 33.81 -28.62
CA LEU A 6 -26.38 33.53 -27.28
C LEU A 6 -27.50 32.85 -26.45
N GLU A 7 -27.48 31.55 -26.38
CA GLU A 7 -28.26 30.76 -25.42
C GLU A 7 -27.31 29.85 -24.62
N HIS A 8 -26.58 30.41 -23.67
CA HIS A 8 -25.92 29.62 -22.63
C HIS A 8 -25.68 30.43 -21.36
N PHE A 9 -26.78 30.88 -20.74
CA PHE A 9 -26.78 31.27 -19.33
C PHE A 9 -28.10 30.78 -18.68
N LYS A 10 -28.17 29.49 -18.41
CA LYS A 10 -29.19 28.93 -17.51
C LYS A 10 -28.58 27.79 -16.75
N HIS A 11 -28.02 28.09 -15.55
CA HIS A 11 -28.19 27.33 -14.31
C HIS A 11 -27.28 27.90 -13.22
N PRO A 12 -27.71 28.95 -12.48
CA PRO A 12 -26.95 29.45 -11.30
C PRO A 12 -26.85 28.38 -10.20
N LEU A 13 -27.78 27.40 -10.16
CA LEU A 13 -27.75 26.30 -9.20
C LEU A 13 -26.65 25.28 -9.47
N ARG A 14 -26.21 25.07 -10.72
CA ARG A 14 -25.06 24.20 -11.02
C ARG A 14 -23.74 24.83 -10.62
N SER A 15 -23.60 26.15 -10.73
CA SER A 15 -22.38 26.85 -10.30
C SER A 15 -22.27 26.89 -8.76
N ALA A 16 -23.37 27.09 -8.03
CA ALA A 16 -23.38 27.04 -6.56
C ALA A 16 -23.05 25.61 -6.04
N HIS A 17 -23.60 24.57 -6.66
CA HIS A 17 -23.27 23.18 -6.31
C HIS A 17 -21.81 22.85 -6.60
N SER A 18 -21.24 23.34 -7.70
CA SER A 18 -19.83 23.16 -8.03
C SER A 18 -18.90 23.91 -7.07
N LEU A 19 -19.25 25.12 -6.69
CA LEU A 19 -18.51 25.92 -5.71
C LEU A 19 -18.56 25.30 -4.31
N LEU A 20 -19.73 24.80 -3.89
CA LEU A 20 -19.90 24.09 -2.63
C LEU A 20 -19.06 22.80 -2.60
N ASN A 21 -19.03 22.05 -3.69
CA ASN A 21 -18.21 20.85 -3.83
C ASN A 21 -16.73 21.19 -3.80
N ILE A 22 -16.28 22.23 -4.48
CA ILE A 22 -14.88 22.71 -4.42
C ILE A 22 -14.50 23.13 -3.01
N LEU A 23 -15.38 23.84 -2.32
CA LEU A 23 -15.16 24.27 -0.94
C LEU A 23 -15.08 23.07 0.02
N LEU A 24 -15.98 22.09 -0.13
CA LEU A 24 -15.99 20.86 0.64
C LEU A 24 -14.70 20.02 0.40
N ILE A 25 -14.28 19.91 -0.84
CA ILE A 25 -13.01 19.24 -1.21
C ILE A 25 -11.82 19.96 -0.56
N SER A 26 -11.80 21.30 -0.59
CA SER A 26 -10.73 22.09 -0.01
C SER A 26 -10.71 21.98 1.52
N ILE A 27 -11.88 22.03 2.18
CA ILE A 27 -12.00 21.85 3.64
C ILE A 27 -11.56 20.42 4.03
N ASN A 28 -11.96 19.42 3.27
CA ASN A 28 -11.62 18.04 3.53
C ASN A 28 -10.11 17.79 3.33
N ARG A 29 -9.52 18.38 2.29
CA ARG A 29 -8.05 18.36 2.09
C ARG A 29 -7.30 19.04 3.24
N TYR A 30 -7.80 20.17 3.72
CA TYR A 30 -7.22 20.86 4.89
C TYR A 30 -7.32 20.01 6.16
N LYS A 31 -8.48 19.39 6.42
CA LYS A 31 -8.67 18.47 7.56
C LYS A 31 -7.72 17.28 7.48
N LEU A 32 -7.58 16.68 6.31
CA LEU A 32 -6.64 15.58 6.07
C LEU A 32 -5.21 16.00 6.41
N ILE A 33 -4.75 17.11 5.84
CA ILE A 33 -3.41 17.65 6.09
C ILE A 33 -3.23 17.95 7.57
N SER A 34 -4.24 18.51 8.25
CA SER A 34 -4.15 18.87 9.68
C SER A 34 -4.11 17.65 10.59
N GLN A 35 -4.81 16.56 10.27
CA GLN A 35 -4.79 15.31 11.04
C GLN A 35 -3.39 14.69 11.12
N PHE A 36 -2.60 14.80 10.04
CA PHE A 36 -1.27 14.22 9.94
C PHE A 36 -0.12 15.21 10.18
N LYS A 37 -0.42 16.51 10.27
CA LYS A 37 0.58 17.55 10.47
C LYS A 37 1.29 17.46 11.83
N ASN A 38 0.59 17.00 12.86
CA ASN A 38 1.07 16.94 14.24
C ASN A 38 1.54 15.53 14.65
N ILE A 39 1.63 14.59 13.71
CA ILE A 39 2.18 13.26 14.01
C ILE A 39 3.67 13.41 14.29
N PRO A 40 4.18 12.89 15.42
CA PRO A 40 5.60 12.79 15.67
C PRO A 40 6.32 12.12 14.52
N ARG A 41 7.47 12.67 14.14
CA ARG A 41 8.29 12.14 13.03
C ARG A 41 9.70 11.87 13.52
N ILE A 42 10.33 10.88 12.93
CA ILE A 42 11.74 10.56 13.17
C ILE A 42 12.60 11.11 12.04
N ILE A 43 13.87 11.40 12.34
CA ILE A 43 14.83 11.82 11.32
C ILE A 43 15.60 10.59 10.85
N ARG A 44 15.65 10.40 9.54
CA ARG A 44 16.34 9.29 8.88
C ARG A 44 17.41 9.83 7.93
N SER A 45 18.67 9.54 8.23
CA SER A 45 19.85 9.98 7.43
C SER A 45 20.47 8.86 6.59
N LYS A 46 20.00 7.62 6.76
CA LYS A 46 20.51 6.43 6.07
C LYS A 46 19.36 5.66 5.44
N CYS A 47 19.68 4.96 4.36
CA CYS A 47 18.81 3.98 3.74
C CYS A 47 18.76 2.68 4.57
N TRP A 48 17.75 1.84 4.33
CA TRP A 48 17.65 0.49 4.90
C TRP A 48 18.90 -0.37 4.61
N CYS A 49 19.60 -0.13 3.51
CA CYS A 49 20.84 -0.85 3.15
C CYS A 49 22.10 -0.24 3.77
N GLY A 50 22.00 0.74 4.66
CA GLY A 50 23.09 1.48 5.27
C GLY A 50 23.69 2.59 4.40
N GLY A 51 23.29 2.71 3.14
CA GLY A 51 23.80 3.72 2.20
C GLY A 51 23.44 5.16 2.58
N ASN A 52 24.29 6.08 2.16
CA ASN A 52 24.04 7.52 2.31
C ASN A 52 22.94 8.00 1.36
N LEU A 53 22.29 9.11 1.72
CA LEU A 53 21.24 9.73 0.91
C LEU A 53 21.79 10.95 0.19
N ALA A 54 21.61 11.00 -1.12
CA ALA A 54 21.73 12.22 -1.91
C ALA A 54 20.39 12.99 -1.86
N GLU A 55 20.46 14.30 -2.07
CA GLU A 55 19.27 15.13 -2.19
C GLU A 55 18.41 14.71 -3.40
N TYR A 56 17.10 14.86 -3.27
CA TYR A 56 16.14 14.64 -4.33
C TYR A 56 15.36 15.93 -4.58
N ASP A 57 15.75 16.66 -5.62
CA ASP A 57 15.25 18.00 -5.91
C ASP A 57 13.73 18.05 -6.17
N MET A 58 13.14 16.92 -6.57
CA MET A 58 11.73 16.83 -6.91
C MET A 58 10.81 16.72 -5.71
N HIS A 59 11.33 16.29 -4.55
CA HIS A 59 10.52 16.16 -3.33
C HIS A 59 11.36 16.33 -2.06
N LYS A 60 11.09 17.39 -1.30
CA LYS A 60 11.90 17.81 -0.13
C LYS A 60 11.99 16.76 0.99
N SER A 61 10.93 15.96 1.17
CA SER A 61 10.89 14.94 2.23
C SER A 61 11.69 13.69 1.89
N TYR A 62 12.09 13.50 0.62
CA TYR A 62 12.83 12.30 0.19
C TYR A 62 14.28 12.60 -0.14
N GLY A 63 15.13 11.60 0.06
CA GLY A 63 16.49 11.50 -0.48
C GLY A 63 16.65 10.22 -1.27
N VAL A 64 17.63 10.16 -2.16
CA VAL A 64 17.94 8.96 -2.96
C VAL A 64 19.16 8.27 -2.41
N CYS A 65 19.04 6.97 -2.12
CA CYS A 65 20.18 6.17 -1.70
C CYS A 65 21.20 6.00 -2.83
N ILE A 66 22.44 6.45 -2.60
CA ILE A 66 23.52 6.35 -3.60
C ILE A 66 23.95 4.90 -3.89
N GLU A 67 23.66 3.95 -2.97
CA GLU A 67 24.04 2.55 -3.08
C GLU A 67 23.00 1.71 -3.83
N CYS A 68 21.74 1.77 -3.41
CA CYS A 68 20.69 0.91 -3.96
C CYS A 68 19.63 1.66 -4.81
N GLY A 69 19.63 2.99 -4.79
CA GLY A 69 18.69 3.80 -5.55
C GLY A 69 17.31 3.95 -4.90
N THR A 70 17.06 3.38 -3.71
CA THR A 70 15.80 3.57 -2.97
C THR A 70 15.58 5.04 -2.66
N TYR A 71 14.37 5.54 -2.90
CA TYR A 71 13.95 6.84 -2.36
C TYR A 71 13.51 6.64 -0.91
N VAL A 72 14.09 7.42 -0.03
CA VAL A 72 13.93 7.29 1.42
C VAL A 72 13.27 8.54 1.95
N ASN A 73 12.14 8.39 2.63
CA ASN A 73 11.55 9.48 3.39
C ASN A 73 12.49 9.86 4.54
N LYS A 74 13.00 11.10 4.51
CA LYS A 74 13.95 11.62 5.51
C LYS A 74 13.28 11.92 6.87
N CYS A 75 11.95 12.08 6.88
CA CYS A 75 11.17 12.39 8.07
C CYS A 75 9.85 11.60 8.11
N PRO A 76 9.88 10.26 8.11
CA PRO A 76 8.67 9.45 8.19
C PRO A 76 7.98 9.62 9.55
N PRO A 77 6.68 9.31 9.68
CA PRO A 77 6.01 9.21 10.97
C PRO A 77 6.76 8.27 11.92
N ASP A 78 6.66 8.57 13.22
CA ASP A 78 7.17 7.70 14.27
C ASP A 78 6.45 6.34 14.21
N PRO A 79 7.17 5.21 14.18
CA PRO A 79 6.59 3.86 14.11
C PRO A 79 5.56 3.58 15.21
N SER A 80 5.75 4.14 16.42
CA SER A 80 4.80 4.00 17.53
C SER A 80 3.42 4.61 17.25
N LYS A 81 3.30 5.42 16.18
CA LYS A 81 2.04 6.08 15.76
C LYS A 81 1.39 5.43 14.53
N LEU A 82 2.02 4.44 13.92
CA LEU A 82 1.48 3.78 12.73
C LEU A 82 0.10 3.18 12.98
N THR A 83 -0.10 2.51 14.12
CA THR A 83 -1.40 1.93 14.50
C THR A 83 -2.50 2.99 14.58
N ASP A 84 -2.18 4.20 15.10
CA ASP A 84 -3.12 5.31 15.16
C ASP A 84 -3.43 5.90 13.77
N ILE A 85 -2.44 5.88 12.86
CA ILE A 85 -2.58 6.37 11.48
C ILE A 85 -3.53 5.46 10.69
N TYR A 86 -3.36 4.14 10.79
CA TYR A 86 -4.14 3.15 10.04
C TYR A 86 -5.44 2.72 10.72
N GLY A 87 -5.90 3.48 11.72
CA GLY A 87 -7.15 3.23 12.43
C GLY A 87 -8.39 3.30 11.55
N LEU A 88 -9.44 2.59 11.96
CA LEU A 88 -10.68 2.46 11.19
C LEU A 88 -11.28 3.82 10.81
N ASP A 89 -11.45 4.73 11.78
CA ASP A 89 -12.05 6.03 11.52
C ASP A 89 -11.12 6.96 10.76
N LYS A 90 -9.85 7.09 11.21
CA LYS A 90 -8.91 8.05 10.63
C LYS A 90 -8.49 7.69 9.21
N TYR A 91 -8.12 6.42 8.99
CA TYR A 91 -7.63 5.97 7.69
C TYR A 91 -8.77 5.51 6.78
N TRP A 92 -9.51 4.48 7.22
CA TRP A 92 -10.47 3.81 6.35
C TRP A 92 -11.74 4.62 6.09
N HIS A 93 -12.21 5.43 7.07
CA HIS A 93 -13.37 6.29 6.85
C HIS A 93 -12.99 7.69 6.37
N ASP A 94 -12.04 8.36 7.06
CA ASP A 94 -11.72 9.76 6.73
C ASP A 94 -10.70 9.89 5.59
N ARG A 95 -9.48 9.35 5.75
CA ARG A 95 -8.42 9.57 4.76
C ARG A 95 -8.75 8.97 3.40
N GLN A 96 -9.29 7.75 3.35
CA GLN A 96 -9.69 7.13 2.10
C GLN A 96 -10.81 7.92 1.41
N ARG A 97 -11.81 8.37 2.17
CA ARG A 97 -12.90 9.20 1.65
C ARG A 97 -12.39 10.54 1.10
N PHE A 98 -11.46 11.19 1.81
CA PHE A 98 -10.88 12.46 1.34
C PHE A 98 -9.96 12.28 0.15
N GLY A 99 -9.31 11.13 0.02
CA GLY A 99 -8.55 10.72 -1.16
C GLY A 99 -9.42 10.35 -2.36
N GLY A 100 -10.76 10.41 -2.22
CA GLY A 100 -11.71 10.03 -3.27
C GLY A 100 -11.91 8.52 -3.39
N HIS A 101 -11.52 7.77 -2.36
CA HIS A 101 -11.70 6.33 -2.29
C HIS A 101 -12.89 5.97 -1.39
N PRO A 102 -13.58 4.85 -1.63
CA PRO A 102 -14.62 4.37 -0.73
C PRO A 102 -14.02 3.93 0.62
N SER A 103 -14.86 3.95 1.66
CA SER A 103 -14.55 3.40 2.97
C SER A 103 -14.34 1.88 2.93
N ILE A 104 -13.89 1.31 4.05
CA ILE A 104 -13.50 -0.11 4.16
C ILE A 104 -14.59 -1.07 3.65
N ASP A 105 -15.85 -0.80 3.97
CA ASP A 105 -17.03 -1.59 3.58
C ASP A 105 -17.24 -1.71 2.06
N LYS A 106 -16.84 -0.68 1.31
CA LYS A 106 -16.96 -0.64 -0.16
C LYS A 106 -15.63 -0.75 -0.91
N ARG A 107 -14.54 -0.85 -0.17
CA ARG A 107 -13.20 -0.90 -0.78
C ARG A 107 -13.00 -2.17 -1.61
N GLY A 108 -13.57 -3.28 -1.16
CA GLY A 108 -13.52 -4.55 -1.87
C GLY A 108 -14.21 -4.52 -3.24
N GLU A 109 -15.33 -3.78 -3.34
CA GLU A 109 -16.00 -3.57 -4.64
C GLU A 109 -15.10 -2.79 -5.60
N LEU A 110 -14.40 -1.76 -5.11
CA LEU A 110 -13.43 -1.04 -5.94
C LEU A 110 -12.32 -1.96 -6.47
N TYR A 111 -11.78 -2.85 -5.63
CA TYR A 111 -10.71 -3.78 -6.05
C TYR A 111 -11.18 -4.81 -7.09
N ARG A 112 -12.48 -5.17 -7.08
CA ARG A 112 -13.09 -5.98 -8.14
C ARG A 112 -13.27 -5.17 -9.43
N VAL A 113 -13.82 -3.97 -9.33
CA VAL A 113 -14.13 -3.13 -10.49
C VAL A 113 -12.87 -2.66 -11.22
N ASP A 114 -11.79 -2.35 -10.50
CA ASP A 114 -10.53 -1.89 -11.10
C ASP A 114 -9.59 -3.04 -11.50
N GLY A 115 -10.00 -4.30 -11.28
CA GLY A 115 -9.30 -5.51 -11.69
C GLY A 115 -8.13 -5.92 -10.80
N ARG A 116 -7.87 -5.20 -9.68
CA ARG A 116 -6.77 -5.58 -8.78
C ARG A 116 -6.96 -6.94 -8.15
N LEU A 117 -8.15 -7.20 -7.63
CA LEU A 117 -8.45 -8.47 -6.99
C LEU A 117 -8.27 -9.65 -7.97
N ASP A 118 -8.78 -9.51 -9.20
CA ASP A 118 -8.65 -10.54 -10.23
C ASP A 118 -7.17 -10.79 -10.54
N LYS A 119 -6.36 -9.71 -10.62
CA LYS A 119 -4.93 -9.83 -10.85
C LYS A 119 -4.20 -10.52 -9.70
N TRP A 120 -4.51 -10.19 -8.46
CA TRP A 120 -3.93 -10.84 -7.29
C TRP A 120 -4.28 -12.33 -7.24
N VAL A 121 -5.54 -12.67 -7.51
CA VAL A 121 -5.99 -14.07 -7.60
C VAL A 121 -5.29 -14.80 -8.75
N GLU A 122 -5.17 -14.19 -9.92
CA GLU A 122 -4.40 -14.75 -11.06
C GLU A 122 -2.97 -15.09 -10.64
N MET A 123 -2.31 -14.21 -9.90
CA MET A 123 -0.94 -14.43 -9.45
C MET A 123 -0.85 -15.56 -8.43
N VAL A 124 -1.83 -15.68 -7.52
CA VAL A 124 -1.91 -16.81 -6.58
C VAL A 124 -2.12 -18.13 -7.32
N LEU A 125 -3.05 -18.18 -8.27
CA LEU A 125 -3.32 -19.39 -9.04
C LEU A 125 -2.14 -19.79 -9.94
N LYS A 126 -1.33 -18.84 -10.36
CA LYS A 126 -0.17 -19.11 -11.23
C LYS A 126 1.07 -19.56 -10.48
N TYR A 127 1.33 -19.00 -9.31
CA TYR A 127 2.59 -19.18 -8.59
C TYR A 127 2.44 -19.84 -7.22
N GLY A 128 1.26 -19.73 -6.61
CA GLY A 128 0.99 -20.32 -5.30
C GLY A 128 0.68 -21.82 -5.36
N PRO A 129 0.56 -22.46 -4.21
CA PRO A 129 0.12 -23.84 -4.10
C PRO A 129 -1.38 -23.95 -4.44
N GLU A 130 -1.85 -25.16 -4.79
CA GLU A 130 -3.28 -25.41 -5.02
C GLU A 130 -4.12 -25.25 -3.73
N LYS A 131 -3.53 -25.56 -2.59
CA LYS A 131 -4.13 -25.44 -1.23
C LYS A 131 -3.02 -25.24 -0.20
N GLY A 132 -3.41 -24.87 1.00
CA GLY A 132 -2.51 -24.75 2.13
C GLY A 132 -2.79 -23.50 2.97
N VAL A 133 -1.89 -23.24 3.89
CA VAL A 133 -1.96 -22.08 4.76
C VAL A 133 -1.52 -20.83 4.00
N VAL A 134 -2.35 -19.78 4.06
CA VAL A 134 -2.07 -18.46 3.49
C VAL A 134 -2.00 -17.44 4.62
N ILE A 135 -0.95 -16.64 4.66
CA ILE A 135 -0.85 -15.47 5.53
C ILE A 135 -0.93 -14.20 4.67
N GLU A 136 -1.80 -13.27 5.02
CA GLU A 136 -1.82 -11.93 4.42
C GLU A 136 -1.54 -10.86 5.48
N VAL A 137 -0.44 -10.12 5.32
CA VAL A 137 -0.06 -8.98 6.17
C VAL A 137 -0.61 -7.68 5.59
N GLY A 138 -1.25 -6.87 6.45
CA GLY A 138 -2.00 -5.69 6.00
C GLY A 138 -3.26 -6.08 5.27
N CYS A 139 -3.99 -7.07 5.81
CA CYS A 139 -5.06 -7.78 5.09
C CYS A 139 -6.35 -6.95 4.87
N ALA A 140 -6.47 -5.76 5.42
CA ALA A 140 -7.66 -4.95 5.20
C ALA A 140 -7.75 -4.42 3.75
N PRO A 141 -8.93 -4.45 3.12
CA PRO A 141 -10.27 -4.69 3.65
C PRO A 141 -10.73 -6.17 3.67
N GLY A 142 -9.84 -7.14 3.61
CA GLY A 142 -10.14 -8.57 3.80
C GLY A 142 -10.63 -9.32 2.55
N VAL A 143 -10.74 -8.65 1.42
CA VAL A 143 -11.36 -9.24 0.22
C VAL A 143 -10.53 -10.33 -0.42
N MET A 144 -9.20 -10.22 -0.32
CA MET A 144 -8.30 -11.25 -0.87
C MET A 144 -8.39 -12.54 -0.04
N LEU A 145 -8.31 -12.45 1.29
CA LEU A 145 -8.49 -13.61 2.17
C LEU A 145 -9.85 -14.27 1.94
N LYS A 146 -10.92 -13.45 1.84
CA LYS A 146 -12.26 -14.00 1.58
C LYS A 146 -12.37 -14.74 0.26
N GLU A 147 -11.73 -14.24 -0.77
CA GLU A 147 -11.68 -14.90 -2.09
C GLU A 147 -10.90 -16.22 -2.02
N LEU A 148 -9.82 -16.28 -1.22
CA LEU A 148 -9.02 -17.47 -1.06
C LEU A 148 -9.70 -18.52 -0.16
N GLU A 149 -10.40 -18.12 0.89
CA GLU A 149 -11.25 -19.04 1.68
C GLU A 149 -12.28 -19.75 0.81
N LEU A 150 -12.93 -19.02 -0.11
CA LEU A 150 -13.89 -19.61 -1.07
C LEU A 150 -13.24 -20.61 -2.03
N LYS A 151 -11.93 -20.50 -2.24
CA LYS A 151 -11.13 -21.45 -3.04
C LYS A 151 -10.54 -22.60 -2.21
N GLY A 152 -10.80 -22.62 -0.89
CA GLY A 152 -10.43 -23.71 0.01
C GLY A 152 -9.02 -23.60 0.61
N TYR A 153 -8.46 -22.39 0.68
CA TYR A 153 -7.25 -22.12 1.44
C TYR A 153 -7.57 -21.91 2.93
N ASP A 154 -6.61 -22.23 3.79
CA ASP A 154 -6.64 -21.89 5.21
C ASP A 154 -6.00 -20.52 5.41
N CYS A 155 -6.84 -19.51 5.64
CA CYS A 155 -6.41 -18.12 5.58
C CYS A 155 -6.20 -17.50 6.98
N VAL A 156 -5.09 -16.82 7.15
CA VAL A 156 -4.73 -16.04 8.35
C VAL A 156 -4.39 -14.62 7.94
N GLY A 157 -5.13 -13.65 8.47
CA GLY A 157 -4.85 -12.23 8.27
C GLY A 157 -4.02 -11.65 9.42
N VAL A 158 -3.21 -10.63 9.12
CA VAL A 158 -2.53 -9.79 10.11
C VAL A 158 -2.87 -8.34 9.84
N GLU A 159 -3.33 -7.64 10.88
CA GLU A 159 -3.67 -6.22 10.81
C GLU A 159 -3.23 -5.51 12.10
N SER A 160 -2.67 -4.31 11.97
CA SER A 160 -2.07 -3.59 13.09
C SER A 160 -3.11 -2.97 14.02
N ASN A 161 -4.21 -2.46 13.48
CA ASN A 161 -5.23 -1.73 14.22
C ASN A 161 -6.36 -2.66 14.72
N MET A 162 -6.64 -2.63 16.02
CA MET A 162 -7.64 -3.50 16.66
C MET A 162 -9.06 -3.25 16.16
N ASP A 163 -9.45 -2.01 15.88
CA ASP A 163 -10.80 -1.70 15.39
C ASP A 163 -11.02 -2.25 13.98
N VAL A 164 -9.97 -2.21 13.14
CA VAL A 164 -9.98 -2.85 11.82
C VAL A 164 -10.06 -4.38 11.95
N VAL A 165 -9.32 -4.98 12.88
CA VAL A 165 -9.40 -6.43 13.18
C VAL A 165 -10.82 -6.81 13.60
N HIS A 166 -11.43 -6.05 14.52
CA HIS A 166 -12.81 -6.28 14.93
C HIS A 166 -13.78 -6.18 13.75
N TRP A 167 -13.61 -5.16 12.91
CA TRP A 167 -14.43 -4.99 11.71
C TRP A 167 -14.33 -6.20 10.77
N LEU A 168 -13.11 -6.69 10.48
CA LEU A 168 -12.86 -7.84 9.61
C LEU A 168 -13.48 -9.13 10.16
N ARG A 169 -13.32 -9.36 11.47
CA ARG A 169 -13.89 -10.54 12.15
C ARG A 169 -15.41 -10.51 12.16
N GLN A 170 -16.02 -9.36 12.44
CA GLN A 170 -17.47 -9.23 12.58
C GLN A 170 -18.20 -9.22 11.24
N ASN A 171 -17.65 -8.53 10.22
CA ASN A 171 -18.34 -8.34 8.94
C ASN A 171 -18.00 -9.42 7.91
N LEU A 172 -16.80 -10.00 7.99
CA LEU A 172 -16.31 -10.97 7.00
C LEU A 172 -16.05 -12.36 7.59
N GLN A 173 -16.14 -12.54 8.90
CA GLN A 173 -15.83 -13.78 9.64
C GLN A 173 -14.42 -14.31 9.34
N LEU A 174 -13.45 -13.43 9.10
CA LEU A 174 -12.06 -13.80 8.82
C LEU A 174 -11.28 -14.12 10.09
N ASN A 175 -10.34 -15.06 9.99
CA ASN A 175 -9.34 -15.31 11.01
C ASN A 175 -8.21 -14.29 10.91
N VAL A 176 -8.28 -13.23 11.71
CA VAL A 176 -7.31 -12.11 11.65
C VAL A 176 -6.66 -11.93 13.01
N HIS A 177 -5.34 -11.83 13.05
CA HIS A 177 -4.57 -11.54 14.25
C HIS A 177 -4.21 -10.04 14.30
N GLN A 178 -4.33 -9.45 15.49
CA GLN A 178 -3.84 -8.11 15.72
C GLN A 178 -2.35 -8.15 15.99
N GLY A 179 -1.59 -7.35 15.25
CA GLY A 179 -0.16 -7.21 15.47
C GLY A 179 0.54 -6.45 14.36
N ILE A 180 1.80 -6.14 14.60
CA ILE A 180 2.70 -5.50 13.63
C ILE A 180 3.68 -6.57 13.14
N PHE A 181 3.70 -6.82 11.84
CA PHE A 181 4.70 -7.71 11.25
C PHE A 181 6.01 -6.94 11.06
N PRO A 182 7.18 -7.54 11.45
CA PRO A 182 7.40 -8.94 11.78
C PRO A 182 7.36 -9.31 13.29
N GLU A 183 6.89 -8.43 14.15
CA GLU A 183 6.93 -8.62 15.61
C GLU A 183 5.94 -9.67 16.12
N ILE A 184 4.94 -10.04 15.29
CA ILE A 184 3.90 -11.01 15.63
C ILE A 184 4.35 -12.44 15.31
N SER A 185 4.06 -13.38 16.22
CA SER A 185 4.26 -14.82 15.97
C SER A 185 3.14 -15.39 15.12
N LEU A 186 3.48 -16.05 14.02
CA LEU A 186 2.57 -16.61 13.03
C LEU A 186 2.91 -18.09 12.76
N PRO A 187 1.97 -18.90 12.25
CA PRO A 187 2.28 -20.25 11.78
C PRO A 187 3.20 -20.21 10.55
N LYS A 188 3.69 -21.39 10.15
CA LYS A 188 4.28 -21.56 8.83
C LYS A 188 3.19 -21.50 7.76
N ALA A 189 3.54 -21.01 6.57
CA ALA A 189 2.61 -20.84 5.46
C ALA A 189 3.20 -21.34 4.14
N ASN A 190 2.33 -21.84 3.27
CA ASN A 190 2.69 -22.20 1.90
C ASN A 190 2.66 -20.99 0.96
N LEU A 191 1.84 -20.00 1.32
CA LEU A 191 1.69 -18.75 0.59
C LEU A 191 1.68 -17.56 1.55
N PHE A 192 2.49 -16.54 1.25
CA PHE A 192 2.54 -15.29 1.98
C PHE A 192 2.13 -14.13 1.07
N LEU A 193 1.21 -13.28 1.52
CA LEU A 193 0.70 -12.16 0.75
C LEU A 193 0.93 -10.86 1.50
N SER A 194 1.28 -9.80 0.76
CA SER A 194 1.39 -8.46 1.31
C SER A 194 1.23 -7.43 0.19
N PHE A 195 0.13 -6.69 0.21
CA PHE A 195 -0.20 -5.72 -0.83
C PHE A 195 -0.19 -4.30 -0.26
N ASP A 196 0.68 -3.45 -0.82
CA ASP A 196 0.86 -2.05 -0.40
C ASP A 196 1.20 -1.92 1.11
N VAL A 197 2.21 -2.70 1.59
CA VAL A 197 2.68 -2.70 2.99
C VAL A 197 4.19 -2.50 3.09
N LEU A 198 4.97 -3.10 2.21
CA LEU A 198 6.44 -3.10 2.29
C LEU A 198 7.02 -1.67 2.25
N GLU A 199 6.42 -0.76 1.49
CA GLU A 199 6.79 0.65 1.41
C GLU A 199 6.56 1.43 2.71
N HIS A 200 5.69 0.92 3.58
CA HIS A 200 5.40 1.50 4.89
C HIS A 200 6.31 0.93 5.99
N SER A 201 6.96 -0.21 5.74
CA SER A 201 7.84 -0.85 6.73
C SER A 201 9.03 0.05 7.06
N MET A 202 9.37 0.14 8.35
CA MET A 202 10.56 0.87 8.80
C MET A 202 11.83 0.07 8.60
N GLU A 203 11.75 -1.26 8.65
CA GLU A 203 12.84 -2.23 8.56
C GLU A 203 12.54 -3.29 7.49
N PRO A 204 12.63 -2.93 6.19
CA PRO A 204 12.19 -3.81 5.11
C PRO A 204 13.01 -5.10 4.99
N LEU A 205 14.28 -5.10 5.40
CA LEU A 205 15.09 -6.32 5.41
C LEU A 205 14.59 -7.30 6.46
N SER A 206 14.25 -6.82 7.67
CA SER A 206 13.63 -7.64 8.72
C SER A 206 12.26 -8.17 8.28
N PHE A 207 11.49 -7.36 7.57
CA PHE A 207 10.20 -7.75 6.98
C PHE A 207 10.36 -8.93 6.01
N ILE A 208 11.30 -8.86 5.06
CA ILE A 208 11.54 -9.93 4.09
C ILE A 208 12.16 -11.17 4.74
N ASN A 209 13.07 -11.02 5.69
CA ASN A 209 13.60 -12.15 6.44
C ASN A 209 12.51 -12.91 7.19
N ALA A 210 11.60 -12.19 7.85
CA ALA A 210 10.48 -12.81 8.55
C ALA A 210 9.51 -13.52 7.59
N ILE A 211 9.29 -13.01 6.38
CA ILE A 211 8.57 -13.77 5.35
C ILE A 211 9.27 -15.09 5.09
N SER A 212 10.59 -15.09 4.88
CA SER A 212 11.33 -16.33 4.69
C SER A 212 11.21 -17.27 5.89
N GLU A 213 11.29 -16.76 7.10
CA GLU A 213 11.14 -17.56 8.32
C GLU A 213 9.76 -18.22 8.42
N HIS A 214 8.69 -17.55 7.98
CA HIS A 214 7.34 -18.09 8.02
C HIS A 214 6.96 -18.95 6.81
N LEU A 215 7.68 -18.87 5.69
CA LEU A 215 7.42 -19.74 4.54
C LEU A 215 7.92 -21.16 4.80
N GLU A 216 7.10 -22.14 4.41
CA GLU A 216 7.52 -23.54 4.25
C GLU A 216 8.56 -23.69 3.13
N PRO A 217 9.41 -24.71 3.13
CA PRO A 217 10.25 -25.03 1.98
C PRO A 217 9.40 -25.18 0.71
N GLY A 218 9.82 -24.52 -0.37
CA GLY A 218 9.03 -24.43 -1.61
C GLY A 218 7.87 -23.46 -1.57
N GLY A 219 7.64 -22.78 -0.45
CA GLY A 219 6.60 -21.76 -0.31
C GLY A 219 6.90 -20.49 -1.12
N VAL A 220 5.85 -19.73 -1.40
CA VAL A 220 5.90 -18.54 -2.25
C VAL A 220 5.35 -17.33 -1.50
N ALA A 221 5.94 -16.16 -1.71
CA ALA A 221 5.34 -14.90 -1.32
C ALA A 221 5.03 -14.03 -2.55
N ILE A 222 3.88 -13.36 -2.51
CA ILE A 222 3.44 -12.40 -3.53
C ILE A 222 3.26 -11.07 -2.84
N LEU A 223 4.07 -10.10 -3.25
CA LEU A 223 4.11 -8.77 -2.68
C LEU A 223 3.69 -7.74 -3.73
N GLN A 224 2.99 -6.69 -3.32
CA GLN A 224 2.81 -5.48 -4.09
C GLN A 224 3.42 -4.32 -3.32
N THR A 225 4.18 -3.46 -4.00
CA THR A 225 4.79 -2.29 -3.34
C THR A 225 5.04 -1.15 -4.33
N ALA A 226 5.25 0.05 -3.80
CA ALA A 226 5.56 1.22 -4.61
C ALA A 226 6.97 1.13 -5.23
N ILE A 227 7.03 1.10 -6.56
CA ILE A 227 8.27 1.15 -7.35
C ILE A 227 8.27 2.39 -8.25
N ASP A 228 9.42 3.03 -8.42
CA ASP A 228 9.58 4.35 -9.01
C ASP A 228 9.37 4.47 -10.53
N ARG A 229 9.24 3.37 -11.25
CA ARG A 229 9.33 3.31 -12.72
C ARG A 229 8.54 4.35 -13.49
N TYR A 230 7.42 4.82 -12.90
CA TYR A 230 6.51 5.76 -13.56
C TYR A 230 6.47 7.13 -12.89
N ALA A 231 7.10 7.28 -11.73
CA ALA A 231 7.00 8.46 -10.91
C ALA A 231 8.03 9.55 -11.25
N VAL A 232 9.15 9.16 -11.84
CA VAL A 232 10.37 9.99 -11.91
C VAL A 232 10.52 10.77 -13.20
N LYS A 233 9.60 10.62 -14.18
CA LYS A 233 9.69 11.35 -15.45
C LYS A 233 8.66 12.48 -15.51
N PRO A 234 9.08 13.73 -15.86
CA PRO A 234 8.15 14.81 -16.10
C PRO A 234 7.24 14.52 -17.31
N PRO A 235 6.00 15.06 -17.37
CA PRO A 235 5.42 15.93 -16.34
C PRO A 235 4.93 15.13 -15.13
N PHE A 236 5.28 15.62 -13.92
CA PHE A 236 4.85 15.02 -12.66
C PHE A 236 3.35 15.21 -12.51
N GLY A 237 2.62 14.10 -12.49
CA GLY A 237 1.17 14.10 -12.36
C GLY A 237 0.71 13.58 -10.99
N LYS A 238 -0.60 13.36 -10.86
CA LYS A 238 -1.24 12.81 -9.64
C LYS A 238 -0.61 11.48 -9.16
N GLN A 239 0.03 10.73 -10.06
CA GLN A 239 0.69 9.48 -9.72
C GLN A 239 1.98 9.71 -8.94
N PHE A 240 2.73 10.77 -9.27
CA PHE A 240 3.89 11.19 -8.50
C PHE A 240 3.50 11.53 -7.05
N GLU A 241 2.46 12.37 -6.87
CA GLU A 241 1.96 12.75 -5.54
C GLU A 241 1.45 11.56 -4.71
N LYS A 242 0.94 10.51 -5.37
CA LYS A 242 0.49 9.28 -4.70
C LYS A 242 1.65 8.39 -4.26
N ILE A 243 2.68 8.30 -5.09
CA ILE A 243 3.85 7.46 -4.78
C ILE A 243 4.74 8.16 -3.75
N PHE A 244 4.97 9.47 -3.89
CA PHE A 244 5.75 10.26 -2.93
C PHE A 244 4.87 10.83 -1.80
N ASP A 245 4.05 9.98 -1.19
CA ASP A 245 3.25 10.33 -0.01
C ASP A 245 4.11 10.25 1.26
N ASP A 246 4.60 11.39 1.73
CA ASP A 246 5.51 11.48 2.88
C ASP A 246 4.85 11.20 4.25
N VAL A 247 3.55 10.95 4.26
CA VAL A 247 2.82 10.50 5.45
C VAL A 247 2.80 8.98 5.55
N GLU A 248 2.67 8.28 4.42
CA GLU A 248 2.50 6.83 4.42
C GLU A 248 3.78 6.10 3.98
N HIS A 249 4.43 6.57 2.91
CA HIS A 249 5.53 5.83 2.31
C HIS A 249 6.87 6.19 2.97
N THR A 250 7.47 5.20 3.62
CA THR A 250 8.84 5.29 4.17
C THR A 250 9.86 5.09 3.06
N TYR A 251 9.58 4.18 2.14
CA TYR A 251 10.45 3.86 1.02
C TYR A 251 9.67 3.79 -0.29
N ILE A 252 10.33 4.20 -1.38
CA ILE A 252 9.90 3.90 -2.74
C ILE A 252 11.07 3.18 -3.39
N TYR A 253 10.81 1.96 -3.84
CA TYR A 253 11.86 1.09 -4.32
C TYR A 253 12.17 1.32 -5.79
N THR A 254 13.39 0.92 -6.19
CA THR A 254 13.77 0.71 -7.58
C THR A 254 13.94 -0.79 -7.81
N ASP A 255 14.00 -1.22 -9.06
CA ASP A 255 14.32 -2.63 -9.37
C ASP A 255 15.62 -3.07 -8.72
N LYS A 256 16.66 -2.22 -8.82
CA LYS A 256 17.96 -2.46 -8.17
C LYS A 256 17.79 -2.66 -6.66
N ALA A 257 16.94 -1.85 -6.03
CA ALA A 257 16.68 -1.94 -4.60
C ALA A 257 15.96 -3.24 -4.23
N ILE A 258 14.95 -3.65 -4.99
CA ILE A 258 14.23 -4.92 -4.79
C ILE A 258 15.19 -6.10 -4.96
N HIS A 259 15.97 -6.15 -6.04
CA HIS A 259 16.96 -7.21 -6.24
C HIS A 259 17.96 -7.29 -5.09
N ARG A 260 18.45 -6.13 -4.59
CA ARG A 260 19.36 -6.09 -3.46
C ARG A 260 18.68 -6.51 -2.15
N LEU A 261 17.41 -6.11 -1.94
CA LEU A 261 16.67 -6.46 -0.74
C LEU A 261 16.44 -7.97 -0.64
N ILE A 262 15.95 -8.59 -1.71
CA ILE A 262 15.75 -10.03 -1.76
C ILE A 262 17.09 -10.80 -1.76
N GLY A 263 18.08 -10.30 -2.46
CA GLY A 263 19.42 -10.92 -2.52
C GLY A 263 20.18 -10.96 -1.18
N ASN A 264 19.72 -10.23 -0.15
CA ASN A 264 20.23 -10.32 1.20
C ASN A 264 19.51 -11.37 2.08
N THR A 265 18.64 -12.18 1.49
CA THR A 265 17.87 -13.23 2.16
C THR A 265 18.10 -14.57 1.46
N ASP A 266 17.52 -15.64 1.97
CA ASP A 266 17.51 -16.98 1.34
C ASP A 266 16.40 -17.13 0.28
N LEU A 267 15.61 -16.07 0.05
CA LEU A 267 14.58 -16.04 -0.98
C LEU A 267 15.15 -15.68 -2.36
N ARG A 268 14.43 -16.08 -3.40
CA ARG A 268 14.77 -15.70 -4.78
C ARG A 268 13.57 -15.12 -5.51
N ILE A 269 13.82 -14.15 -6.39
CA ILE A 269 12.80 -13.57 -7.25
C ILE A 269 12.42 -14.59 -8.32
N ILE A 270 11.14 -14.94 -8.37
CA ILE A 270 10.54 -15.80 -9.40
C ILE A 270 9.99 -14.94 -10.54
N SER A 271 9.34 -13.83 -10.20
CA SER A 271 8.78 -12.91 -11.17
C SER A 271 8.74 -11.49 -10.62
N LEU A 272 8.95 -10.52 -11.49
CA LEU A 272 8.76 -9.11 -11.24
C LEU A 272 7.84 -8.58 -12.34
N ASP A 273 6.53 -8.58 -12.09
CA ASP A 273 5.52 -8.20 -13.09
C ASP A 273 5.18 -6.71 -12.97
N HIS A 274 5.56 -5.95 -13.98
CA HIS A 274 5.42 -4.51 -14.05
C HIS A 274 4.09 -4.01 -14.61
N ARG A 275 3.21 -4.92 -14.97
CA ARG A 275 1.97 -4.62 -15.72
C ARG A 275 0.75 -4.43 -14.83
N THR A 276 0.91 -4.28 -13.52
CA THR A 276 -0.22 -3.98 -12.63
C THR A 276 -0.52 -2.49 -12.67
N SER A 277 -1.70 -2.17 -13.12
CA SER A 277 -2.06 -0.88 -13.67
C SER A 277 -2.25 0.28 -12.69
N LEU A 278 -2.35 0.12 -11.37
CA LEU A 278 -2.92 1.19 -10.56
C LEU A 278 -2.29 1.47 -9.19
N ALA A 279 -1.60 0.54 -8.55
CA ALA A 279 -1.22 0.74 -7.16
C ALA A 279 0.24 0.38 -6.82
N GLY A 280 0.94 -0.32 -7.67
CA GLY A 280 2.30 -0.80 -7.41
C GLY A 280 2.66 -1.96 -8.31
N GLU A 281 3.82 -2.53 -8.11
CA GLU A 281 4.29 -3.66 -8.89
C GLU A 281 4.26 -4.95 -8.08
N LEU A 282 3.85 -6.03 -8.72
CA LEU A 282 3.83 -7.36 -8.12
C LEU A 282 5.18 -8.04 -8.22
N ILE A 283 5.62 -8.53 -7.09
CA ILE A 283 6.87 -9.24 -6.89
C ILE A 283 6.52 -10.63 -6.38
N VAL A 284 6.98 -11.67 -7.08
CA VAL A 284 6.86 -13.06 -6.63
C VAL A 284 8.22 -13.56 -6.21
N ILE A 285 8.33 -13.99 -4.98
CA ILE A 285 9.55 -14.54 -4.40
C ILE A 285 9.28 -15.94 -3.86
N GLY A 286 10.25 -16.82 -3.90
CA GLY A 286 10.11 -18.18 -3.44
C GLY A 286 11.22 -18.59 -2.51
N LYS A 287 10.86 -19.47 -1.58
CA LYS A 287 11.82 -20.14 -0.70
C LYS A 287 12.28 -21.43 -1.39
N PRO A 288 13.57 -21.66 -1.53
CA PRO A 288 14.12 -22.91 -2.07
C PRO A 288 13.66 -24.14 -1.34
#